data_fc4c515429f7985573e9f09153463bf0
#
_entry.id   fc4c515429f7985573e9f09153463bf0
#
_cell.length_a   1.000
_cell.length_b   1.000
_cell.length_c   1.000
_cell.angle_alpha   90.00
_cell.angle_beta   90.00
_cell.angle_gamma   90.00
#
_symmetry.space_group_name_H-M   'P 1'
#
loop_
_entity.id
_entity.type
_entity.pdbx_description
1 polymer ?
#
loop_
_entity_poly.entity_id
_entity_poly.type
_entity_poly.pdbx_seq_one_letter_code
_entity_poly.pdbx_strand_id
1 'polypeptide(L)'
;MRLLALLTGARSAASCLDAAVIAARSFDGASVEALHVMVDPERIVAASEEINLQRLREHDEGTPQQRADAIRAAFLDWSASVPEGTPGVGWKVLTGPEEETVDRAARAADVIVLVLAREANTDSADAFHAAIFRSGKPVLVVPSGWRGDARSVFATIAVALSDSEATRHAIEGAGPWLRTARRVIAIHIGDRGEAALAVTRLLLETGAEPELHAVPPGKSNLGQQIVEEARSIGADLLVAGAYRHSEVIEWLLGGTTRHLLAAADLPVLLAH
;
A
#
# COMPACT_ATOMS: atom_id res chain seq x y z
N MET A 1 16.50 5.19 -1.15
CA MET A 1 15.22 4.47 -0.96
C MET A 1 14.80 3.82 -2.27
N ARG A 2 14.41 2.55 -2.25
CA ARG A 2 13.96 1.78 -3.42
C ARG A 2 12.50 1.40 -3.25
N LEU A 3 11.66 1.82 -4.17
CA LEU A 3 10.23 1.52 -4.16
C LEU A 3 9.92 0.49 -5.26
N LEU A 4 9.12 -0.52 -4.92
CA LEU A 4 8.62 -1.52 -5.84
C LEU A 4 7.13 -1.28 -6.06
N ALA A 5 6.74 -0.77 -7.23
CA ALA A 5 5.36 -0.57 -7.61
C ALA A 5 4.81 -1.84 -8.31
N LEU A 6 3.92 -2.57 -7.67
CA LEU A 6 3.31 -3.78 -8.22
C LEU A 6 2.11 -3.42 -9.09
N LEU A 7 2.22 -3.65 -10.39
CA LEU A 7 1.17 -3.37 -11.36
C LEU A 7 0.39 -4.66 -11.65
N THR A 8 -0.74 -4.82 -10.96
CA THR A 8 -1.59 -6.00 -11.08
C THR A 8 -2.65 -5.89 -12.19
N GLY A 9 -2.94 -4.66 -12.67
CA GLY A 9 -3.92 -4.42 -13.72
C GLY A 9 -3.71 -3.08 -14.42
N ALA A 10 -4.10 -2.97 -15.69
CA ALA A 10 -3.95 -1.76 -16.48
C ALA A 10 -4.74 -0.56 -15.91
N ARG A 11 -5.95 -0.81 -15.39
CA ARG A 11 -6.82 0.25 -14.81
C ARG A 11 -6.25 0.87 -13.54
N SER A 12 -5.48 0.11 -12.77
CA SER A 12 -4.89 0.53 -11.50
C SER A 12 -3.47 1.07 -11.64
N ALA A 13 -2.84 0.88 -12.80
CA ALA A 13 -1.44 1.23 -13.01
C ALA A 13 -1.14 2.70 -12.69
N ALA A 14 -1.95 3.62 -13.18
CA ALA A 14 -1.73 5.05 -12.94
C ALA A 14 -1.82 5.43 -11.45
N SER A 15 -2.79 4.90 -10.71
CA SER A 15 -2.91 5.13 -9.25
C SER A 15 -1.69 4.62 -8.49
N CYS A 16 -1.20 3.42 -8.84
CA CYS A 16 0.00 2.83 -8.25
C CYS A 16 1.24 3.68 -8.52
N LEU A 17 1.42 4.09 -9.77
CA LEU A 17 2.58 4.87 -10.20
C LEU A 17 2.58 6.30 -9.63
N ASP A 18 1.43 6.98 -9.59
CA ASP A 18 1.30 8.29 -8.94
C ASP A 18 1.74 8.20 -7.46
N ALA A 19 1.23 7.21 -6.72
CA ALA A 19 1.60 7.03 -5.32
C ALA A 19 3.09 6.70 -5.13
N ALA A 20 3.65 5.87 -6.00
CA ALA A 20 5.06 5.50 -5.94
C ALA A 20 6.00 6.69 -6.18
N VAL A 21 5.69 7.56 -7.17
CA VAL A 21 6.53 8.74 -7.43
C VAL A 21 6.36 9.82 -6.37
N ILE A 22 5.15 10.01 -5.81
CA ILE A 22 4.91 10.90 -4.68
C ILE A 22 5.71 10.43 -3.46
N ALA A 23 5.66 9.14 -3.17
CA ALA A 23 6.43 8.54 -2.08
C ALA A 23 7.95 8.68 -2.28
N ALA A 24 8.43 8.54 -3.51
CA ALA A 24 9.85 8.67 -3.85
C ALA A 24 10.36 10.12 -3.77
N ARG A 25 9.50 11.10 -4.05
CA ARG A 25 9.90 12.52 -4.19
C ARG A 25 10.50 13.13 -2.93
N SER A 26 10.16 12.59 -1.76
CA SER A 26 10.72 13.06 -0.48
C SER A 26 12.21 12.69 -0.29
N PHE A 27 12.82 11.94 -1.22
CA PHE A 27 14.17 11.39 -1.02
C PHE A 27 15.05 11.59 -2.23
N ASP A 28 16.20 12.22 -2.02
CA ASP A 28 17.23 12.34 -3.04
C ASP A 28 17.78 10.93 -3.38
N GLY A 29 17.88 10.64 -4.69
CA GLY A 29 18.37 9.35 -5.16
C GLY A 29 17.41 8.17 -4.94
N ALA A 30 16.14 8.42 -4.66
CA ALA A 30 15.14 7.35 -4.65
C ALA A 30 14.96 6.76 -6.06
N SER A 31 14.73 5.45 -6.12
CA SER A 31 14.44 4.73 -7.35
C SER A 31 13.08 4.02 -7.24
N VAL A 32 12.34 4.03 -8.34
CA VAL A 32 11.06 3.32 -8.46
C VAL A 32 11.19 2.27 -9.56
N GLU A 33 10.86 1.03 -9.26
CA GLU A 33 10.73 -0.06 -10.23
C GLU A 33 9.25 -0.47 -10.31
N ALA A 34 8.64 -0.33 -11.47
CA ALA A 34 7.32 -0.88 -11.76
C ALA A 34 7.46 -2.34 -12.20
N LEU A 35 6.87 -3.25 -11.45
CA LEU A 35 6.89 -4.68 -11.69
C LEU A 35 5.50 -5.19 -12.04
N HIS A 36 5.40 -5.91 -13.15
CA HIS A 36 4.28 -6.80 -13.44
C HIS A 36 4.72 -8.25 -13.33
N VAL A 37 3.97 -9.08 -12.59
CA VAL A 37 4.17 -10.53 -12.55
C VAL A 37 3.21 -11.19 -13.53
N MET A 38 3.75 -11.78 -14.58
CA MET A 38 2.98 -12.55 -15.55
C MET A 38 2.83 -13.98 -15.05
N VAL A 39 1.63 -14.32 -14.62
CA VAL A 39 1.27 -15.69 -14.21
C VAL A 39 0.75 -16.44 -15.42
N ASP A 40 1.58 -17.31 -15.98
CA ASP A 40 1.24 -18.12 -17.17
C ASP A 40 1.00 -19.57 -16.72
N PRO A 41 -0.25 -20.06 -16.71
CA PRO A 41 -0.60 -21.39 -16.24
C PRO A 41 0.10 -22.53 -17.00
N GLU A 42 0.57 -22.27 -18.23
CA GLU A 42 1.28 -23.26 -19.03
C GLU A 42 2.77 -23.35 -18.69
N ARG A 43 3.30 -22.35 -17.99
CA ARG A 43 4.74 -22.19 -17.71
C ARG A 43 5.10 -22.28 -16.25
N ILE A 44 4.11 -22.36 -15.36
CA ILE A 44 4.34 -22.41 -13.91
C ILE A 44 3.82 -23.73 -13.33
N VAL A 45 4.49 -24.20 -12.29
CA VAL A 45 3.97 -25.23 -11.40
C VAL A 45 3.29 -24.51 -10.25
N ALA A 46 1.97 -24.42 -10.30
CA ALA A 46 1.17 -23.72 -9.30
C ALA A 46 0.09 -24.66 -8.73
N ALA A 47 -0.51 -24.25 -7.60
CA ALA A 47 -1.66 -24.96 -7.06
C ALA A 47 -2.83 -24.95 -8.05
N SER A 48 -3.68 -25.99 -8.02
CA SER A 48 -4.83 -26.10 -8.91
C SER A 48 -5.81 -24.93 -8.80
N GLU A 49 -5.91 -24.31 -7.63
CA GLU A 49 -6.74 -23.14 -7.37
C GLU A 49 -6.20 -21.90 -8.10
N GLU A 50 -4.90 -21.66 -8.06
CA GLU A 50 -4.25 -20.58 -8.80
C GLU A 50 -4.40 -20.75 -10.31
N ILE A 51 -4.25 -21.99 -10.83
CA ILE A 51 -4.45 -22.27 -12.24
C ILE A 51 -5.90 -21.99 -12.67
N ASN A 52 -6.89 -22.40 -11.87
CA ASN A 52 -8.30 -22.18 -12.17
C ASN A 52 -8.65 -20.68 -12.14
N LEU A 53 -8.08 -19.94 -11.20
CA LEU A 53 -8.23 -18.50 -11.11
C LEU A 53 -7.67 -17.80 -12.34
N GLN A 54 -6.47 -18.17 -12.78
CA GLN A 54 -5.87 -17.59 -13.99
C GLN A 54 -6.68 -17.90 -15.25
N ARG A 55 -7.28 -19.09 -15.36
CA ARG A 55 -8.17 -19.42 -16.48
C ARG A 55 -9.46 -18.59 -16.46
N LEU A 56 -10.01 -18.29 -15.28
CA LEU A 56 -11.14 -17.40 -15.16
C LEU A 56 -10.77 -15.98 -15.59
N ARG A 57 -9.61 -15.50 -15.19
CA ARG A 57 -9.08 -14.19 -15.63
C ARG A 57 -8.86 -14.12 -17.13
N GLU A 58 -8.41 -15.22 -17.77
CA GLU A 58 -8.26 -15.26 -19.22
C GLU A 58 -9.56 -15.03 -19.97
N HIS A 59 -10.68 -15.48 -19.41
CA HIS A 59 -11.99 -15.25 -20.01
C HIS A 59 -12.39 -13.76 -20.02
N ASP A 60 -12.07 -13.04 -18.96
CA ASP A 60 -12.54 -11.66 -18.77
C ASP A 60 -11.48 -10.62 -19.20
N GLU A 61 -10.20 -10.93 -19.07
CA GLU A 61 -9.09 -9.97 -19.22
C GLU A 61 -8.11 -10.33 -20.35
N GLY A 62 -8.33 -11.47 -21.00
CA GLY A 62 -7.45 -12.00 -22.05
C GLY A 62 -6.26 -12.80 -21.48
N THR A 63 -5.43 -13.31 -22.39
CA THR A 63 -4.27 -14.15 -22.07
C THR A 63 -3.26 -13.42 -21.17
N PRO A 64 -2.39 -14.13 -20.44
CA PRO A 64 -1.33 -13.50 -19.62
C PRO A 64 -0.49 -12.50 -20.41
N GLN A 65 -0.17 -12.80 -21.66
CA GLN A 65 0.57 -11.89 -22.53
C GLN A 65 -0.24 -10.64 -22.88
N GLN A 66 -1.52 -10.77 -23.22
CA GLN A 66 -2.38 -9.63 -23.51
C GLN A 66 -2.55 -8.72 -22.29
N ARG A 67 -2.67 -9.29 -21.08
CA ARG A 67 -2.69 -8.51 -19.83
C ARG A 67 -1.38 -7.77 -19.60
N ALA A 68 -0.24 -8.44 -19.77
CA ALA A 68 1.08 -7.81 -19.64
C ALA A 68 1.27 -6.66 -20.63
N ASP A 69 0.82 -6.82 -21.88
CA ASP A 69 0.89 -5.80 -22.91
C ASP A 69 -0.02 -4.60 -22.60
N ALA A 70 -1.24 -4.85 -22.07
CA ALA A 70 -2.16 -3.80 -21.64
C ALA A 70 -1.60 -3.01 -20.45
N ILE A 71 -0.98 -3.67 -19.47
CA ILE A 71 -0.35 -3.01 -18.32
C ILE A 71 0.86 -2.20 -18.76
N ARG A 72 1.65 -2.74 -19.70
CA ARG A 72 2.78 -2.00 -20.28
C ARG A 72 2.32 -0.76 -21.05
N ALA A 73 1.25 -0.87 -21.83
CA ALA A 73 0.66 0.29 -22.50
C ALA A 73 0.23 1.36 -21.50
N ALA A 74 -0.49 0.98 -20.43
CA ALA A 74 -0.89 1.89 -19.37
C ALA A 74 0.31 2.56 -18.67
N PHE A 75 1.39 1.82 -18.45
CA PHE A 75 2.65 2.36 -17.93
C PHE A 75 3.26 3.41 -18.87
N LEU A 76 3.30 3.13 -20.18
CA LEU A 76 3.86 4.05 -21.18
C LEU A 76 3.01 5.31 -21.30
N ASP A 77 1.69 5.19 -21.35
CA ASP A 77 0.74 6.30 -21.39
C ASP A 77 0.89 7.20 -20.15
N TRP A 78 0.99 6.59 -18.97
CA TRP A 78 1.27 7.30 -17.73
C TRP A 78 2.62 8.02 -17.81
N SER A 79 3.69 7.34 -18.22
CA SER A 79 5.04 7.92 -18.33
C SER A 79 5.10 9.12 -19.26
N ALA A 80 4.31 9.11 -20.35
CA ALA A 80 4.20 10.22 -21.28
C ALA A 80 3.40 11.40 -20.72
N SER A 81 2.56 11.16 -19.71
CA SER A 81 1.65 12.19 -19.13
C SER A 81 2.21 12.89 -17.89
N VAL A 82 3.24 12.32 -17.24
CA VAL A 82 3.78 12.90 -16.01
C VAL A 82 4.60 14.16 -16.27
N PRO A 83 4.60 15.13 -15.32
CA PRO A 83 5.37 16.35 -15.45
C PRO A 83 6.87 16.09 -15.55
N GLU A 84 7.58 16.99 -16.24
CA GLU A 84 9.04 17.01 -16.24
C GLU A 84 9.59 17.12 -14.81
N GLY A 85 10.68 16.41 -14.51
CA GLY A 85 11.26 16.33 -13.16
C GLY A 85 10.56 15.33 -12.22
N THR A 86 9.62 14.52 -12.73
CA THR A 86 9.12 13.35 -11.98
C THR A 86 10.22 12.31 -11.85
N PRO A 87 10.39 11.65 -10.66
CA PRO A 87 11.33 10.56 -10.49
C PRO A 87 11.17 9.50 -11.59
N GLY A 88 12.27 9.08 -12.20
CA GLY A 88 12.24 8.03 -13.22
C GLY A 88 11.74 6.70 -12.68
N VAL A 89 10.89 6.02 -13.43
CA VAL A 89 10.35 4.71 -13.08
C VAL A 89 10.85 3.67 -14.08
N GLY A 90 11.55 2.64 -13.58
CA GLY A 90 11.95 1.49 -14.37
C GLY A 90 10.77 0.54 -14.59
N TRP A 91 10.74 -0.17 -15.74
CA TRP A 91 9.73 -1.17 -16.05
C TRP A 91 10.33 -2.57 -16.06
N LYS A 92 9.64 -3.53 -15.45
CA LYS A 92 10.06 -4.92 -15.41
C LYS A 92 8.86 -5.86 -15.47
N VAL A 93 9.00 -6.96 -16.20
CA VAL A 93 8.07 -8.09 -16.20
C VAL A 93 8.83 -9.32 -15.74
N LEU A 94 8.25 -10.07 -14.82
CA LEU A 94 8.75 -11.39 -14.40
C LEU A 94 7.64 -12.42 -14.63
N THR A 95 8.01 -13.63 -15.03
CA THR A 95 7.08 -14.76 -15.17
C THR A 95 7.28 -15.73 -14.02
N GLY A 96 6.20 -16.14 -13.36
CA GLY A 96 6.22 -17.10 -12.26
C GLY A 96 4.96 -17.09 -11.42
N PRO A 97 4.88 -17.93 -10.39
CA PRO A 97 3.85 -17.84 -9.36
C PRO A 97 3.91 -16.46 -8.70
N GLU A 98 2.74 -15.83 -8.50
CA GLU A 98 2.69 -14.41 -8.10
C GLU A 98 3.33 -14.20 -6.73
N GLU A 99 2.92 -14.95 -5.72
CA GLU A 99 3.45 -14.82 -4.37
C GLU A 99 4.99 -14.95 -4.29
N GLU A 100 5.54 -16.00 -4.88
CA GLU A 100 6.98 -16.26 -4.83
C GLU A 100 7.78 -15.20 -5.58
N THR A 101 7.22 -14.73 -6.70
CA THR A 101 7.87 -13.73 -7.55
C THR A 101 7.85 -12.36 -6.89
N VAL A 102 6.75 -11.99 -6.25
CA VAL A 102 6.64 -10.75 -5.45
C VAL A 102 7.57 -10.81 -4.25
N ASP A 103 7.58 -11.90 -3.45
CA ASP A 103 8.48 -12.05 -2.30
C ASP A 103 9.95 -11.88 -2.71
N ARG A 104 10.37 -12.55 -3.80
CA ARG A 104 11.73 -12.44 -4.31
C ARG A 104 12.08 -11.02 -4.77
N ALA A 105 11.18 -10.34 -5.47
CA ALA A 105 11.40 -8.97 -5.92
C ALA A 105 11.44 -7.97 -4.76
N ALA A 106 10.59 -8.17 -3.76
CA ALA A 106 10.48 -7.33 -2.56
C ALA A 106 11.78 -7.28 -1.72
N ARG A 107 12.62 -8.32 -1.78
CA ARG A 107 13.89 -8.34 -1.02
C ARG A 107 14.81 -7.17 -1.37
N ALA A 108 14.75 -6.67 -2.60
CA ALA A 108 15.55 -5.53 -3.03
C ALA A 108 14.89 -4.18 -2.76
N ALA A 109 13.64 -4.16 -2.35
CA ALA A 109 12.86 -2.95 -2.08
C ALA A 109 12.92 -2.55 -0.60
N ASP A 110 12.72 -1.27 -0.34
CA ASP A 110 12.52 -0.73 1.01
C ASP A 110 11.03 -0.60 1.32
N VAL A 111 10.21 -0.32 0.28
CA VAL A 111 8.76 -0.18 0.36
C VAL A 111 8.11 -0.77 -0.89
N ILE A 112 6.97 -1.44 -0.71
CA ILE A 112 6.15 -1.94 -1.79
C ILE A 112 4.95 -1.01 -1.97
N VAL A 113 4.56 -0.71 -3.20
CA VAL A 113 3.38 0.08 -3.55
C VAL A 113 2.45 -0.79 -4.38
N LEU A 114 1.18 -0.86 -4.01
CA LEU A 114 0.19 -1.59 -4.78
C LEU A 114 -1.21 -0.97 -4.64
N VAL A 115 -2.06 -1.23 -5.61
CA VAL A 115 -3.48 -0.86 -5.56
C VAL A 115 -4.29 -2.06 -5.10
N LEU A 116 -5.14 -1.84 -4.08
CA LEU A 116 -6.14 -2.81 -3.67
C LEU A 116 -7.47 -2.49 -4.37
N ALA A 117 -7.95 -3.42 -5.19
CA ALA A 117 -9.27 -3.28 -5.82
C ALA A 117 -10.38 -3.38 -4.76
N ARG A 118 -11.37 -2.47 -4.81
CA ARG A 118 -12.53 -2.49 -3.89
C ARG A 118 -13.51 -3.62 -4.17
N GLU A 119 -13.61 -4.02 -5.41
CA GLU A 119 -14.42 -5.18 -5.81
C GLU A 119 -13.62 -6.45 -5.59
N ALA A 120 -14.31 -7.57 -5.40
CA ALA A 120 -13.70 -8.89 -5.21
C ALA A 120 -12.96 -9.37 -6.48
N ASN A 121 -12.16 -8.51 -7.07
CA ASN A 121 -11.30 -8.81 -8.17
C ASN A 121 -10.05 -9.48 -7.60
N THR A 122 -9.86 -10.69 -8.01
CA THR A 122 -8.76 -11.58 -7.66
C THR A 122 -7.38 -11.06 -8.05
N ASP A 123 -7.32 -9.96 -8.81
CA ASP A 123 -6.11 -9.43 -9.45
C ASP A 123 -5.01 -8.94 -8.51
N SER A 124 -5.35 -8.62 -7.28
CA SER A 124 -4.37 -8.07 -6.33
C SER A 124 -4.25 -8.88 -5.03
N ALA A 125 -5.06 -9.94 -4.87
CA ALA A 125 -5.13 -10.66 -3.59
C ALA A 125 -3.81 -11.37 -3.27
N ASP A 126 -3.24 -12.12 -4.22
CA ASP A 126 -2.00 -12.86 -4.03
C ASP A 126 -0.80 -11.92 -3.92
N ALA A 127 -0.75 -10.87 -4.76
CA ALA A 127 0.27 -9.83 -4.67
C ALA A 127 0.18 -9.08 -3.33
N PHE A 128 -1.02 -8.75 -2.86
CA PHE A 128 -1.25 -8.10 -1.58
C PHE A 128 -0.83 -9.01 -0.42
N HIS A 129 -1.23 -10.29 -0.46
CA HIS A 129 -0.87 -11.27 0.55
C HIS A 129 0.66 -11.43 0.65
N ALA A 130 1.34 -11.61 -0.48
CA ALA A 130 2.79 -11.70 -0.52
C ALA A 130 3.45 -10.42 0.00
N ALA A 131 2.96 -9.25 -0.40
CA ALA A 131 3.50 -7.96 0.03
C ALA A 131 3.38 -7.78 1.54
N ILE A 132 2.21 -8.01 2.14
CA ILE A 132 1.97 -7.76 3.57
C ILE A 132 2.58 -8.83 4.48
N PHE A 133 2.41 -10.13 4.14
CA PHE A 133 2.71 -11.21 5.10
C PHE A 133 4.05 -11.91 4.86
N ARG A 134 4.61 -11.83 3.63
CA ARG A 134 5.84 -12.55 3.31
C ARG A 134 7.05 -11.66 3.10
N SER A 135 6.84 -10.43 2.64
CA SER A 135 7.96 -9.55 2.27
C SER A 135 8.71 -8.98 3.48
N GLY A 136 8.03 -8.83 4.63
CA GLY A 136 8.55 -8.11 5.80
C GLY A 136 8.83 -6.62 5.52
N LYS A 137 8.20 -6.04 4.48
CA LYS A 137 8.38 -4.65 4.07
C LYS A 137 7.13 -3.83 4.37
N PRO A 138 7.28 -2.53 4.65
CA PRO A 138 6.13 -1.62 4.63
C PRO A 138 5.47 -1.61 3.25
N VAL A 139 4.14 -1.59 3.25
CA VAL A 139 3.34 -1.63 2.03
C VAL A 139 2.44 -0.40 1.95
N LEU A 140 2.63 0.39 0.90
CA LEU A 140 1.76 1.51 0.58
C LEU A 140 0.59 0.99 -0.27
N VAL A 141 -0.55 0.83 0.38
CA VAL A 141 -1.79 0.39 -0.25
C VAL A 141 -2.54 1.60 -0.78
N VAL A 142 -2.80 1.61 -2.07
CA VAL A 142 -3.45 2.72 -2.77
C VAL A 142 -4.88 2.35 -3.12
N PRO A 143 -5.87 3.20 -2.83
CA PRO A 143 -7.25 2.94 -3.23
C PRO A 143 -7.40 2.92 -4.76
N SER A 144 -8.25 2.03 -5.28
CA SER A 144 -8.57 1.98 -6.70
C SER A 144 -9.14 3.32 -7.19
N GLY A 145 -8.61 3.83 -8.29
CA GLY A 145 -9.02 5.11 -8.87
C GLY A 145 -8.48 6.35 -8.14
N TRP A 146 -7.68 6.19 -7.09
CA TRP A 146 -6.98 7.32 -6.47
C TRP A 146 -6.00 7.94 -7.46
N ARG A 147 -5.94 9.27 -7.47
CA ARG A 147 -4.99 10.03 -8.30
C ARG A 147 -4.32 11.09 -7.45
N GLY A 148 -3.01 11.19 -7.60
CA GLY A 148 -2.21 12.21 -6.95
C GLY A 148 -1.50 13.11 -7.96
N ASP A 149 -1.17 14.32 -7.54
CA ASP A 149 -0.27 15.17 -8.33
C ASP A 149 1.16 14.67 -8.14
N ALA A 150 1.79 14.20 -9.21
CA ALA A 150 3.17 13.72 -9.19
C ALA A 150 4.20 14.78 -8.72
N ARG A 151 3.81 16.05 -8.59
CA ARG A 151 4.62 17.13 -8.01
C ARG A 151 4.49 17.23 -6.49
N SER A 152 3.50 16.59 -5.89
CA SER A 152 3.26 16.63 -4.45
C SER A 152 4.18 15.69 -3.67
N VAL A 153 4.14 15.83 -2.35
CA VAL A 153 4.74 14.92 -1.36
C VAL A 153 3.70 14.63 -0.30
N PHE A 154 3.90 13.61 0.52
CA PHE A 154 3.06 13.39 1.70
C PHE A 154 3.39 14.46 2.75
N ALA A 155 2.54 15.48 2.82
CA ALA A 155 2.76 16.66 3.67
C ALA A 155 2.01 16.58 5.01
N THR A 156 0.84 15.96 5.05
CA THR A 156 0.04 15.75 6.26
C THR A 156 -0.18 14.25 6.46
N ILE A 157 0.51 13.69 7.45
CA ILE A 157 0.49 12.25 7.71
C ILE A 157 -0.32 11.97 8.96
N ALA A 158 -1.38 11.19 8.83
CA ALA A 158 -2.13 10.63 9.94
C ALA A 158 -1.52 9.30 10.38
N VAL A 159 -1.40 9.08 11.69
CA VAL A 159 -0.92 7.81 12.26
C VAL A 159 -1.99 7.26 13.19
N ALA A 160 -2.56 6.11 12.84
CA ALA A 160 -3.53 5.42 13.69
C ALA A 160 -2.81 4.75 14.86
N LEU A 161 -3.10 5.24 16.08
CA LEU A 161 -2.47 4.72 17.28
C LEU A 161 -3.10 3.38 17.70
N SER A 162 -2.26 2.36 17.82
CA SER A 162 -2.61 1.05 18.38
C SER A 162 -1.37 0.50 19.10
N ASP A 163 -1.58 -0.06 20.29
CA ASP A 163 -0.52 -0.74 21.03
C ASP A 163 -0.27 -2.12 20.41
N SER A 164 0.44 -2.14 19.29
CA SER A 164 0.78 -3.37 18.59
C SER A 164 2.16 -3.26 17.92
N GLU A 165 2.81 -4.40 17.78
CA GLU A 165 4.09 -4.48 17.09
C GLU A 165 3.98 -4.04 15.62
N ALA A 166 2.88 -4.41 14.96
CA ALA A 166 2.58 -3.94 13.61
C ALA A 166 2.48 -2.41 13.49
N THR A 167 1.92 -1.71 14.50
CA THR A 167 1.92 -0.24 14.52
C THR A 167 3.34 0.30 14.66
N ARG A 168 4.17 -0.32 15.49
CA ARG A 168 5.58 0.05 15.62
C ARG A 168 6.31 -0.10 14.29
N HIS A 169 6.20 -1.26 13.63
CA HIS A 169 6.80 -1.50 12.33
C HIS A 169 6.30 -0.52 11.26
N ALA A 170 5.01 -0.17 11.29
CA ALA A 170 4.45 0.82 10.37
C ALA A 170 5.05 2.23 10.60
N ILE A 171 5.21 2.65 11.85
CA ILE A 171 5.84 3.93 12.22
C ILE A 171 7.32 3.94 11.82
N GLU A 172 8.06 2.87 12.10
CA GLU A 172 9.46 2.73 11.69
C GLU A 172 9.60 2.80 10.17
N GLY A 173 8.75 2.06 9.45
CA GLY A 173 8.71 2.07 7.98
C GLY A 173 8.31 3.44 7.40
N ALA A 174 7.43 4.18 8.08
CA ALA A 174 7.03 5.53 7.70
C ALA A 174 8.05 6.60 8.11
N GLY A 175 9.01 6.27 8.97
CA GLY A 175 9.97 7.21 9.58
C GLY A 175 10.60 8.21 8.61
N PRO A 176 11.03 7.81 7.41
CA PRO A 176 11.54 8.75 6.42
C PRO A 176 10.56 9.87 6.05
N TRP A 177 9.27 9.54 5.83
CA TRP A 177 8.24 10.53 5.50
C TRP A 177 7.80 11.33 6.73
N LEU A 178 7.71 10.70 7.91
CA LEU A 178 7.34 11.36 9.16
C LEU A 178 8.30 12.51 9.51
N ARG A 179 9.59 12.37 9.22
CA ARG A 179 10.60 13.42 9.44
C ARG A 179 10.48 14.62 8.50
N THR A 180 9.94 14.42 7.30
CA THR A 180 9.85 15.46 6.26
C THR A 180 8.45 16.04 6.12
N ALA A 181 7.45 15.41 6.78
CA ALA A 181 6.08 15.87 6.75
C ALA A 181 5.94 17.25 7.40
N ARG A 182 5.06 18.08 6.84
CA ARG A 182 4.71 19.38 7.45
C ARG A 182 3.91 19.20 8.73
N ARG A 183 3.07 18.15 8.79
CA ARG A 183 2.24 17.82 9.95
C ARG A 183 2.18 16.30 10.12
N VAL A 184 2.36 15.87 11.36
CA VAL A 184 2.14 14.48 11.77
C VAL A 184 1.06 14.47 12.82
N ILE A 185 -0.03 13.74 12.59
CA ILE A 185 -1.19 13.73 13.46
C ILE A 185 -1.45 12.32 13.96
N ALA A 186 -1.33 12.14 15.27
CA ALA A 186 -1.55 10.88 15.95
C ALA A 186 -3.04 10.73 16.27
N ILE A 187 -3.76 9.86 15.55
CA ILE A 187 -5.19 9.59 15.76
C ILE A 187 -5.35 8.54 16.85
N HIS A 188 -6.05 8.90 17.91
CA HIS A 188 -6.44 7.99 18.97
C HIS A 188 -7.97 7.96 19.13
N ILE A 189 -8.55 6.77 19.06
CA ILE A 189 -9.99 6.56 19.25
C ILE A 189 -10.19 5.83 20.58
N GLY A 190 -10.82 6.50 21.52
CA GLY A 190 -11.08 6.01 22.88
C GLY A 190 -10.45 6.86 23.97
N ASP A 191 -10.37 6.30 25.19
CA ASP A 191 -9.77 6.96 26.32
C ASP A 191 -8.25 7.11 26.18
N ARG A 192 -7.73 8.26 26.60
CA ARG A 192 -6.28 8.52 26.60
C ARG A 192 -5.59 7.64 27.65
N GLY A 193 -5.12 6.47 27.22
CA GLY A 193 -4.41 5.52 28.07
C GLY A 193 -2.89 5.53 27.87
N GLU A 194 -2.18 4.69 28.63
CA GLU A 194 -0.72 4.52 28.51
C GLU A 194 -0.29 4.10 27.09
N ALA A 195 -1.13 3.33 26.39
CA ALA A 195 -0.89 2.91 25.02
C ALA A 195 -0.74 4.09 24.04
N ALA A 196 -1.62 5.10 24.13
CA ALA A 196 -1.52 6.30 23.30
C ALA A 196 -0.22 7.07 23.56
N LEU A 197 0.19 7.14 24.84
CA LEU A 197 1.45 7.79 25.23
C LEU A 197 2.67 7.04 24.73
N ALA A 198 2.66 5.68 24.77
CA ALA A 198 3.76 4.87 24.29
C ALA A 198 3.99 5.06 22.78
N VAL A 199 2.91 5.04 21.99
CA VAL A 199 3.00 5.21 20.52
C VAL A 199 3.36 6.67 20.17
N THR A 200 2.86 7.67 20.91
CA THR A 200 3.29 9.07 20.72
C THR A 200 4.79 9.23 20.97
N ARG A 201 5.33 8.54 21.98
CA ARG A 201 6.77 8.54 22.26
C ARG A 201 7.57 7.94 21.10
N LEU A 202 7.09 6.83 20.52
CA LEU A 202 7.71 6.22 19.35
C LEU A 202 7.74 7.18 18.16
N LEU A 203 6.69 7.97 17.94
CA LEU A 203 6.69 9.00 16.88
C LEU A 203 7.75 10.08 17.15
N LEU A 204 7.92 10.52 18.40
CA LEU A 204 8.98 11.45 18.77
C LEU A 204 10.39 10.87 18.50
N GLU A 205 10.59 9.57 18.73
CA GLU A 205 11.86 8.87 18.44
C GLU A 205 12.19 8.85 16.95
N THR A 206 11.19 8.93 16.07
CA THR A 206 11.44 9.08 14.61
C THR A 206 11.91 10.49 14.23
N GLY A 207 11.88 11.45 15.15
CA GLY A 207 12.17 12.85 14.90
C GLY A 207 10.95 13.67 14.42
N ALA A 208 9.76 13.09 14.46
CA ALA A 208 8.52 13.81 14.17
C ALA A 208 7.98 14.51 15.42
N GLU A 209 7.25 15.61 15.20
CA GLU A 209 6.52 16.33 16.26
C GLU A 209 5.00 16.06 16.09
N PRO A 210 4.44 15.00 16.70
CA PRO A 210 3.06 14.64 16.47
C PRO A 210 2.07 15.54 17.22
N GLU A 211 1.02 15.97 16.53
CA GLU A 211 -0.19 16.52 17.11
C GLU A 211 -1.13 15.38 17.54
N LEU A 212 -1.58 15.34 18.79
CA LEU A 212 -2.52 14.30 19.22
C LEU A 212 -3.97 14.69 18.88
N HIS A 213 -4.62 13.88 18.05
CA HIS A 213 -6.03 13.97 17.73
C HIS A 213 -6.78 12.81 18.41
N ALA A 214 -7.32 13.09 19.60
CA ALA A 214 -8.04 12.08 20.40
C ALA A 214 -9.54 12.32 20.31
N VAL A 215 -10.28 11.30 19.89
CA VAL A 215 -11.74 11.35 19.71
C VAL A 215 -12.42 10.16 20.40
N PRO A 216 -13.65 10.31 20.88
CA PRO A 216 -14.41 9.18 21.43
C PRO A 216 -14.77 8.17 20.34
N PRO A 217 -15.05 6.90 20.71
CA PRO A 217 -15.60 5.92 19.76
C PRO A 217 -16.93 6.43 19.17
N GLY A 218 -17.02 6.37 17.85
CA GLY A 218 -18.21 6.74 17.08
C GLY A 218 -19.18 5.58 16.87
N LYS A 219 -20.11 5.76 15.93
CA LYS A 219 -21.08 4.73 15.53
C LYS A 219 -20.54 3.79 14.45
N SER A 220 -19.58 4.23 13.65
CA SER A 220 -18.90 3.44 12.63
C SER A 220 -17.95 2.42 13.29
N ASN A 221 -17.58 1.40 12.55
CA ASN A 221 -16.52 0.51 13.02
C ASN A 221 -15.18 1.26 13.10
N LEU A 222 -14.27 0.77 13.95
CA LEU A 222 -13.02 1.44 14.26
C LEU A 222 -12.19 1.78 12.99
N GLY A 223 -12.10 0.87 12.03
CA GLY A 223 -11.33 1.10 10.79
C GLY A 223 -11.92 2.23 9.94
N GLN A 224 -13.24 2.26 9.81
CA GLN A 224 -13.95 3.34 9.11
C GLN A 224 -13.78 4.67 9.84
N GLN A 225 -13.91 4.70 11.16
CA GLN A 225 -13.73 5.92 11.95
C GLN A 225 -12.32 6.48 11.81
N ILE A 226 -11.28 5.63 11.81
CA ILE A 226 -9.89 6.07 11.59
C ILE A 226 -9.77 6.80 10.25
N VAL A 227 -10.37 6.28 9.18
CA VAL A 227 -10.35 6.93 7.85
C VAL A 227 -11.13 8.24 7.85
N GLU A 228 -12.30 8.28 8.49
CA GLU A 228 -13.11 9.49 8.63
C GLU A 228 -12.33 10.60 9.34
N GLU A 229 -11.62 10.26 10.43
CA GLU A 229 -10.77 11.21 11.15
C GLU A 229 -9.56 11.65 10.31
N ALA A 230 -8.88 10.73 9.64
CA ALA A 230 -7.76 11.07 8.74
C ALA A 230 -8.21 12.04 7.63
N ARG A 231 -9.40 11.82 7.06
CA ARG A 231 -9.99 12.72 6.07
C ARG A 231 -10.34 14.10 6.67
N SER A 232 -10.93 14.13 7.87
CA SER A 232 -11.35 15.38 8.54
C SER A 232 -10.19 16.33 8.81
N ILE A 233 -9.01 15.79 9.08
CA ILE A 233 -7.77 16.57 9.32
C ILE A 233 -6.98 16.85 8.04
N GLY A 234 -7.46 16.41 6.88
CA GLY A 234 -6.83 16.63 5.58
C GLY A 234 -5.53 15.83 5.39
N ALA A 235 -5.46 14.61 5.90
CA ALA A 235 -4.32 13.73 5.70
C ALA A 235 -4.21 13.30 4.24
N ASP A 236 -2.99 13.24 3.73
CA ASP A 236 -2.65 12.71 2.39
C ASP A 236 -1.98 11.33 2.45
N LEU A 237 -1.61 10.89 3.65
CA LEU A 237 -1.15 9.53 3.95
C LEU A 237 -1.69 9.10 5.31
N LEU A 238 -2.19 7.87 5.41
CA LEU A 238 -2.51 7.21 6.67
C LEU A 238 -1.50 6.10 6.95
N VAL A 239 -0.92 6.10 8.14
CA VAL A 239 -0.02 5.04 8.64
C VAL A 239 -0.76 4.21 9.67
N ALA A 240 -0.80 2.90 9.50
CA ALA A 240 -1.47 1.99 10.43
C ALA A 240 -0.77 0.63 10.48
N GLY A 241 -0.80 -0.03 11.63
CA GLY A 241 -0.42 -1.43 11.76
C GLY A 241 -1.41 -2.35 11.05
N ALA A 242 -0.92 -3.40 10.41
CA ALA A 242 -1.73 -4.42 9.77
C ALA A 242 -1.84 -5.65 10.68
N TYR A 243 -3.04 -6.15 10.86
CA TYR A 243 -3.36 -7.47 11.40
C TYR A 243 -2.59 -7.92 12.65
N ARG A 244 -3.28 -8.02 13.79
CA ARG A 244 -2.70 -8.50 15.07
C ARG A 244 -2.44 -10.01 15.13
N HIS A 245 -3.09 -10.80 14.30
CA HIS A 245 -3.01 -12.27 14.29
C HIS A 245 -2.75 -12.75 12.88
N SER A 246 -1.64 -13.49 12.76
CA SER A 246 -1.29 -14.24 11.57
C SER A 246 -2.20 -15.45 11.50
N GLU A 247 -3.12 -15.53 10.61
CA GLU A 247 -3.47 -16.75 9.92
C GLU A 247 -4.48 -16.42 8.82
N VAL A 248 -4.03 -16.62 7.73
CA VAL A 248 -4.33 -16.62 6.31
C VAL A 248 -5.81 -16.57 5.88
N ILE A 249 -6.76 -16.97 6.66
CA ILE A 249 -8.17 -17.10 6.25
C ILE A 249 -9.08 -16.04 6.88
N GLU A 250 -8.69 -15.43 7.99
CA GLU A 250 -9.51 -14.44 8.69
C GLU A 250 -9.47 -13.03 8.10
N TRP A 251 -8.48 -12.69 7.27
CA TRP A 251 -8.38 -11.37 6.67
C TRP A 251 -9.55 -11.07 5.70
N LEU A 252 -10.11 -12.11 5.07
CA LEU A 252 -11.30 -12.00 4.21
C LEU A 252 -12.60 -11.76 5.00
N LEU A 253 -12.63 -12.07 6.29
CA LEU A 253 -13.88 -12.18 7.05
C LEU A 253 -14.10 -11.12 8.13
N GLY A 254 -13.11 -10.31 8.51
CA GLY A 254 -13.33 -9.28 9.53
C GLY A 254 -12.06 -8.59 10.04
N GLY A 255 -12.22 -7.53 10.79
CA GLY A 255 -11.15 -6.81 11.47
C GLY A 255 -10.99 -5.35 11.06
N THR A 256 -10.36 -4.60 11.93
CA THR A 256 -10.18 -3.15 11.78
C THR A 256 -9.46 -2.80 10.48
N THR A 257 -8.39 -3.51 10.11
CA THR A 257 -7.60 -3.24 8.90
C THR A 257 -8.41 -3.41 7.62
N ARG A 258 -9.26 -4.46 7.55
CA ARG A 258 -10.15 -4.65 6.40
C ARG A 258 -11.14 -3.49 6.24
N HIS A 259 -11.79 -3.09 7.33
CA HIS A 259 -12.73 -1.97 7.29
C HIS A 259 -12.03 -0.65 6.96
N LEU A 260 -10.82 -0.45 7.46
CA LEU A 260 -9.98 0.71 7.15
C LEU A 260 -9.68 0.74 5.65
N LEU A 261 -9.16 -0.35 5.07
CA LEU A 261 -8.84 -0.41 3.65
C LEU A 261 -10.07 -0.28 2.75
N ALA A 262 -11.21 -0.87 3.16
CA ALA A 262 -12.47 -0.73 2.43
C ALA A 262 -13.01 0.71 2.42
N ALA A 263 -12.78 1.47 3.49
CA ALA A 263 -13.21 2.86 3.63
C ALA A 263 -12.21 3.87 3.06
N ALA A 264 -10.93 3.48 2.92
CA ALA A 264 -9.87 4.40 2.53
C ALA A 264 -10.07 5.00 1.15
N ASP A 265 -9.90 6.31 1.05
CA ASP A 265 -9.87 7.11 -0.17
C ASP A 265 -8.55 7.86 -0.34
N LEU A 266 -7.58 7.59 0.54
CA LEU A 266 -6.21 8.07 0.53
C LEU A 266 -5.25 6.89 0.67
N PRO A 267 -3.98 7.03 0.25
CA PRO A 267 -2.96 6.00 0.45
C PRO A 267 -2.78 5.61 1.92
N VAL A 268 -2.62 4.32 2.18
CA VAL A 268 -2.42 3.76 3.52
C VAL A 268 -1.10 3.00 3.56
N LEU A 269 -0.17 3.41 4.42
CA LEU A 269 1.04 2.66 4.69
C LEU A 269 0.77 1.66 5.81
N LEU A 270 0.97 0.39 5.50
CA LEU A 270 0.81 -0.73 6.41
C LEU A 270 2.15 -1.43 6.67
N ALA A 271 2.33 -1.99 7.85
CA ALA A 271 3.33 -3.02 8.13
C ALA A 271 2.74 -4.09 9.06
N HIS A 272 3.32 -5.28 8.99
CA HIS A 272 2.92 -6.44 9.78
C HIS A 272 4.02 -6.83 10.79
#